data_1399442c1efd768acd8a2d281df5a45f
#
_entry.id   1399442c1efd768acd8a2d281df5a45f
#
_cell.length_a   1.000
_cell.length_b   1.000
_cell.length_c   1.000
_cell.angle_alpha   90.00
_cell.angle_beta   90.00
_cell.angle_gamma   90.00
#
_symmetry.space_group_name_H-M   'P 1'
#
loop_
_entity.id
_entity.type
_entity.pdbx_description
1 polymer ?
#
loop_
_entity_poly.entity_id
_entity_poly.type
_entity_poly.pdbx_seq_one_letter_code
_entity_poly.pdbx_strand_id
1 'polypeptide(L)'
;MKKLAFVLASALPGPSALAAPIATTANIPVYSYEVVHVYPHDRAAFTEGLLFRDGFLYESTGMNGASSIRKVELKSGRVVQQHDLPQAFFGEGIVDWKNKLIAVTWRTQHGFVFDIDDLNKVEREFSYPGEGWGMTHNDKSLLLSDGTPTIRLLDPQTLKQTGAIEVTAQGQPLAQINELEWIKGEIYANLWQTQRIARIDPKTGGVTAWIDLTGLLSHADREAAGADVLNGIAYDAKTDRLFVTGKYWPNVFEIRLVAPAAPK
;
A
#
# COMPACT_ATOMS: atom_id res chain seq x y z
N MET A 1 23.95 31.52 -78.69
CA MET A 1 24.41 30.30 -78.03
C MET A 1 24.72 30.68 -76.54
N LYS A 2 23.80 30.38 -75.60
CA LYS A 2 24.00 30.66 -74.16
C LYS A 2 24.51 29.37 -73.46
N LYS A 3 25.67 29.42 -72.84
CA LYS A 3 26.23 28.27 -72.07
C LYS A 3 25.61 28.27 -70.65
N LEU A 4 24.95 27.20 -70.35
CA LEU A 4 24.45 26.89 -68.97
C LEU A 4 25.59 26.31 -68.12
N ALA A 5 25.94 26.96 -67.00
CA ALA A 5 26.88 26.47 -66.08
C ALA A 5 26.13 25.66 -64.94
N PHE A 6 26.44 24.40 -64.77
CA PHE A 6 25.97 23.57 -63.67
C PHE A 6 26.86 23.81 -62.45
N VAL A 7 26.24 24.29 -61.37
CA VAL A 7 26.91 24.34 -60.05
C VAL A 7 26.58 23.06 -59.30
N LEU A 8 27.58 22.21 -59.01
CA LEU A 8 27.45 21.08 -58.10
C LEU A 8 27.53 21.61 -56.68
N ALA A 9 26.45 21.47 -55.92
CA ALA A 9 26.44 21.69 -54.48
C ALA A 9 26.88 20.39 -53.76
N SER A 10 28.05 20.42 -53.08
CA SER A 10 28.56 19.35 -52.23
C SER A 10 27.82 19.43 -50.88
N ALA A 11 27.01 18.41 -50.55
CA ALA A 11 26.44 18.24 -49.24
C ALA A 11 27.47 17.72 -48.26
N LEU A 12 27.73 18.47 -47.17
CA LEU A 12 28.51 18.04 -46.03
C LEU A 12 27.70 17.06 -45.17
N PRO A 13 28.29 15.96 -44.68
CA PRO A 13 27.57 15.09 -43.73
C PRO A 13 27.38 15.80 -42.41
N GLY A 14 26.14 15.83 -41.91
CA GLY A 14 25.76 16.37 -40.62
C GLY A 14 26.32 15.48 -39.48
N PRO A 15 26.47 16.02 -38.25
CA PRO A 15 27.01 15.27 -37.13
C PRO A 15 26.11 14.12 -36.76
N SER A 16 26.65 12.89 -36.69
CA SER A 16 25.98 11.72 -36.14
C SER A 16 25.67 11.95 -34.68
N ALA A 17 24.40 11.98 -34.33
CA ALA A 17 23.97 11.98 -32.96
C ALA A 17 24.39 10.64 -32.30
N LEU A 18 25.34 10.72 -31.37
CA LEU A 18 25.67 9.61 -30.48
C LEU A 18 24.41 9.27 -29.67
N ALA A 19 23.87 8.07 -29.86
CA ALA A 19 22.81 7.53 -29.01
C ALA A 19 23.31 7.49 -27.57
N ALA A 20 22.58 8.14 -26.67
CA ALA A 20 22.85 8.03 -25.24
C ALA A 20 22.82 6.56 -24.81
N PRO A 21 23.71 6.12 -23.90
CA PRO A 21 23.72 4.75 -23.42
C PRO A 21 22.36 4.45 -22.80
N ILE A 22 21.74 3.35 -23.22
CA ILE A 22 20.53 2.80 -22.60
C ILE A 22 20.95 2.45 -21.18
N ALA A 23 20.44 3.18 -20.19
CA ALA A 23 20.65 2.87 -18.79
C ALA A 23 20.14 1.43 -18.57
N THR A 24 21.02 0.51 -18.25
CA THR A 24 20.64 -0.83 -17.82
C THR A 24 19.81 -0.67 -16.56
N THR A 25 18.51 -0.92 -16.66
CA THR A 25 17.62 -0.94 -15.50
C THR A 25 18.13 -2.04 -14.58
N ALA A 26 18.75 -1.65 -13.46
CA ALA A 26 19.18 -2.60 -12.44
C ALA A 26 17.96 -3.42 -11.99
N ASN A 27 18.15 -4.74 -11.83
CA ASN A 27 17.08 -5.60 -11.35
C ASN A 27 16.66 -5.13 -9.94
N ILE A 28 15.35 -4.90 -9.74
CA ILE A 28 14.80 -4.56 -8.43
C ILE A 28 15.03 -5.76 -7.49
N PRO A 29 15.71 -5.58 -6.34
CA PRO A 29 15.99 -6.65 -5.41
C PRO A 29 14.71 -7.25 -4.85
N VAL A 30 14.71 -8.58 -4.61
CA VAL A 30 13.59 -9.30 -4.02
C VAL A 30 14.01 -9.82 -2.65
N TYR A 31 13.36 -9.29 -1.61
CA TYR A 31 13.53 -9.74 -0.24
C TYR A 31 12.63 -10.97 0.00
N SER A 32 13.13 -11.90 0.77
CA SER A 32 12.35 -12.95 1.41
C SER A 32 12.03 -12.59 2.87
N TYR A 33 11.48 -13.52 3.62
CA TYR A 33 11.08 -13.30 4.99
C TYR A 33 11.46 -14.47 5.90
N GLU A 34 11.51 -14.17 7.20
CA GLU A 34 11.50 -15.15 8.27
C GLU A 34 10.31 -14.85 9.18
N VAL A 35 9.54 -15.86 9.56
CA VAL A 35 8.45 -15.72 10.52
C VAL A 35 9.06 -15.66 11.93
N VAL A 36 8.83 -14.53 12.62
CA VAL A 36 9.28 -14.32 14.00
C VAL A 36 8.24 -14.80 14.97
N HIS A 37 6.96 -14.48 14.71
CA HIS A 37 5.83 -14.88 15.53
C HIS A 37 4.55 -15.00 14.71
N VAL A 38 3.60 -15.80 15.21
CA VAL A 38 2.27 -15.98 14.61
C VAL A 38 1.24 -15.64 15.67
N TYR A 39 0.35 -14.70 15.36
CA TYR A 39 -0.72 -14.26 16.23
C TYR A 39 -2.08 -14.71 15.67
N PRO A 40 -3.08 -14.97 16.52
CA PRO A 40 -4.41 -15.30 16.06
C PRO A 40 -5.06 -14.11 15.35
N HIS A 41 -5.83 -14.40 14.31
CA HIS A 41 -6.59 -13.41 13.55
C HIS A 41 -8.02 -13.93 13.29
N ASP A 42 -8.98 -13.03 13.20
CA ASP A 42 -10.37 -13.36 12.92
C ASP A 42 -10.55 -13.83 11.48
N ARG A 43 -10.90 -15.09 11.29
CA ARG A 43 -11.17 -15.69 9.97
C ARG A 43 -12.36 -15.07 9.22
N ALA A 44 -13.20 -14.28 9.90
CA ALA A 44 -14.28 -13.55 9.27
C ALA A 44 -13.85 -12.13 8.84
N ALA A 45 -12.64 -11.70 9.17
CA ALA A 45 -12.11 -10.40 8.80
C ALA A 45 -11.70 -10.36 7.32
N PHE A 46 -12.46 -9.65 6.51
CA PHE A 46 -12.05 -9.29 5.14
C PHE A 46 -11.19 -8.04 5.21
N THR A 47 -9.92 -8.21 5.61
CA THR A 47 -8.99 -7.12 5.94
C THR A 47 -8.72 -6.22 4.74
N GLU A 48 -9.03 -4.92 4.89
CA GLU A 48 -8.78 -3.90 3.88
C GLU A 48 -7.79 -2.83 4.34
N GLY A 49 -7.65 -2.61 5.62
CA GLY A 49 -6.65 -1.72 6.19
C GLY A 49 -6.16 -2.22 7.54
N LEU A 50 -4.90 -2.01 7.83
CA LEU A 50 -4.25 -2.46 9.05
C LEU A 50 -3.23 -1.44 9.52
N LEU A 51 -3.16 -1.17 10.82
CA LEU A 51 -2.05 -0.42 11.42
C LEU A 51 -1.79 -0.91 12.85
N PHE A 52 -0.59 -0.70 13.35
CA PHE A 52 -0.21 -1.04 14.73
C PHE A 52 -0.01 0.24 15.55
N ARG A 53 -0.65 0.28 16.74
CA ARG A 53 -0.47 1.38 17.67
C ARG A 53 -0.61 0.90 19.13
N ASP A 54 0.41 1.17 19.93
CA ASP A 54 0.42 0.97 21.39
C ASP A 54 -0.05 -0.42 21.85
N GLY A 55 0.40 -1.48 21.15
CA GLY A 55 0.10 -2.88 21.50
C GLY A 55 -1.17 -3.43 20.86
N PHE A 56 -1.89 -2.64 20.09
CA PHE A 56 -3.11 -3.01 19.38
C PHE A 56 -2.93 -2.92 17.87
N LEU A 57 -3.62 -3.79 17.15
CA LEU A 57 -3.91 -3.61 15.75
C LEU A 57 -5.22 -2.83 15.63
N TYR A 58 -5.23 -1.84 14.76
CA TYR A 58 -6.46 -1.26 14.25
C TYR A 58 -6.67 -1.84 12.85
N GLU A 59 -7.87 -2.29 12.60
CA GLU A 59 -8.22 -3.00 11.38
C GLU A 59 -9.53 -2.47 10.81
N SER A 60 -9.57 -2.25 9.51
CA SER A 60 -10.82 -2.11 8.78
C SER A 60 -11.11 -3.37 7.99
N THR A 61 -12.39 -3.74 7.95
CA THR A 61 -12.85 -4.88 7.18
C THR A 61 -13.83 -4.43 6.11
N GLY A 62 -13.77 -5.10 4.94
CA GLY A 62 -14.68 -4.89 3.83
C GLY A 62 -15.97 -5.70 3.95
N MET A 63 -16.74 -5.75 2.88
CA MET A 63 -18.03 -6.40 2.66
C MET A 63 -19.24 -5.56 3.08
N ASN A 64 -20.10 -5.21 2.10
CA ASN A 64 -21.32 -4.46 2.38
C ASN A 64 -22.20 -5.19 3.42
N GLY A 65 -22.58 -4.48 4.48
CA GLY A 65 -23.35 -5.02 5.59
C GLY A 65 -22.56 -5.81 6.63
N ALA A 66 -21.22 -5.95 6.45
CA ALA A 66 -20.32 -6.61 7.39
C ALA A 66 -19.02 -5.82 7.62
N SER A 67 -18.88 -4.64 7.00
CA SER A 67 -17.71 -3.76 7.18
C SER A 67 -17.65 -3.19 8.57
N SER A 68 -16.46 -3.16 9.15
CA SER A 68 -16.24 -2.64 10.51
C SER A 68 -14.86 -2.01 10.66
N ILE A 69 -14.75 -1.11 11.64
CA ILE A 69 -13.48 -0.56 12.13
C ILE A 69 -13.25 -1.15 13.52
N ARG A 70 -12.10 -1.79 13.71
CA ARG A 70 -11.81 -2.59 14.90
C ARG A 70 -10.53 -2.16 15.60
N LYS A 71 -10.52 -2.28 16.92
CA LYS A 71 -9.30 -2.28 17.75
C LYS A 71 -9.10 -3.69 18.30
N VAL A 72 -7.98 -4.32 17.97
CA VAL A 72 -7.72 -5.73 18.22
C VAL A 72 -6.47 -5.89 19.08
N GLU A 73 -6.56 -6.63 20.17
CA GLU A 73 -5.41 -6.97 20.99
C GLU A 73 -4.51 -7.96 20.25
N LEU A 74 -3.28 -7.57 19.90
CA LEU A 74 -2.38 -8.35 19.03
C LEU A 74 -2.18 -9.79 19.55
N LYS A 75 -1.92 -9.98 20.85
CA LYS A 75 -1.55 -11.30 21.39
C LYS A 75 -2.68 -12.32 21.37
N SER A 76 -3.90 -11.88 21.58
CA SER A 76 -5.06 -12.78 21.69
C SER A 76 -5.95 -12.79 20.46
N GLY A 77 -5.82 -11.81 19.55
CA GLY A 77 -6.74 -11.58 18.44
C GLY A 77 -8.13 -11.10 18.88
N ARG A 78 -8.29 -10.72 20.17
CA ARG A 78 -9.56 -10.29 20.73
C ARG A 78 -9.89 -8.87 20.28
N VAL A 79 -11.04 -8.70 19.66
CA VAL A 79 -11.62 -7.38 19.35
C VAL A 79 -12.04 -6.71 20.66
N VAL A 80 -11.42 -5.57 20.99
CA VAL A 80 -11.70 -4.82 22.23
C VAL A 80 -12.62 -3.62 21.99
N GLN A 81 -12.65 -3.09 20.77
CA GLN A 81 -13.62 -2.10 20.30
C GLN A 81 -13.98 -2.41 18.85
N GLN A 82 -15.22 -2.16 18.47
CA GLN A 82 -15.70 -2.30 17.09
C GLN A 82 -16.78 -1.26 16.80
N HIS A 83 -16.68 -0.67 15.61
CA HIS A 83 -17.72 0.16 15.01
C HIS A 83 -18.13 -0.45 13.68
N ASP A 84 -19.39 -0.85 13.55
CA ASP A 84 -19.93 -1.39 12.31
C ASP A 84 -20.31 -0.26 11.37
N LEU A 85 -19.82 -0.30 10.14
CA LEU A 85 -20.19 0.71 9.14
C LEU A 85 -21.60 0.44 8.62
N PRO A 86 -22.37 1.51 8.27
CA PRO A 86 -23.69 1.34 7.64
C PRO A 86 -23.62 0.43 6.40
N GLN A 87 -24.66 -0.35 6.16
CA GLN A 87 -24.73 -1.39 5.12
C GLN A 87 -24.38 -0.91 3.70
N ALA A 88 -24.55 0.37 3.43
CA ALA A 88 -24.21 0.96 2.13
C ALA A 88 -22.71 1.05 1.85
N PHE A 89 -21.89 0.98 2.89
CA PHE A 89 -20.45 1.18 2.76
C PHE A 89 -19.68 -0.14 2.74
N PHE A 90 -18.69 -0.18 1.88
CA PHE A 90 -17.65 -1.19 1.90
C PHE A 90 -16.40 -0.53 2.47
N GLY A 91 -16.01 -0.92 3.69
CA GLY A 91 -14.84 -0.36 4.39
C GLY A 91 -13.55 -0.75 3.68
N GLU A 92 -12.61 0.18 3.63
CA GLU A 92 -11.31 0.05 2.97
C GLU A 92 -10.19 0.53 3.91
N GLY A 93 -9.16 1.15 3.39
CA GLY A 93 -8.00 1.59 4.14
C GLY A 93 -8.30 2.48 5.33
N ILE A 94 -7.44 2.38 6.33
CA ILE A 94 -7.44 3.23 7.53
C ILE A 94 -6.05 3.83 7.76
N VAL A 95 -6.02 4.94 8.44
CA VAL A 95 -4.78 5.58 8.89
C VAL A 95 -5.02 6.34 10.19
N ASP A 96 -4.05 6.32 11.09
CA ASP A 96 -4.09 7.19 12.25
C ASP A 96 -3.47 8.56 11.92
N TRP A 97 -3.97 9.59 12.56
CA TRP A 97 -3.37 10.92 12.54
C TRP A 97 -3.60 11.60 13.88
N LYS A 98 -2.54 11.72 14.69
CA LYS A 98 -2.63 12.23 16.08
C LYS A 98 -3.56 11.35 16.92
N ASN A 99 -4.70 11.90 17.35
CA ASN A 99 -5.74 11.21 18.11
C ASN A 99 -6.96 10.82 17.27
N LYS A 100 -6.80 10.76 15.95
CA LYS A 100 -7.86 10.37 15.00
C LYS A 100 -7.51 9.08 14.31
N LEU A 101 -8.55 8.32 13.97
CA LEU A 101 -8.50 7.24 12.99
C LEU A 101 -9.36 7.67 11.80
N ILE A 102 -8.77 7.67 10.62
CA ILE A 102 -9.43 8.08 9.37
C ILE A 102 -9.63 6.83 8.55
N ALA A 103 -10.85 6.61 8.05
CA ALA A 103 -11.23 5.47 7.24
C ALA A 103 -11.85 5.92 5.92
N VAL A 104 -11.58 5.18 4.87
CA VAL A 104 -12.18 5.37 3.54
C VAL A 104 -13.05 4.18 3.16
N THR A 105 -13.82 4.34 2.09
CA THR A 105 -14.72 3.31 1.54
C THR A 105 -14.44 3.11 0.07
N TRP A 106 -14.73 1.93 -0.48
CA TRP A 106 -14.37 1.56 -1.84
C TRP A 106 -14.85 2.55 -2.92
N ARG A 107 -16.15 2.56 -3.23
CA ARG A 107 -16.71 3.30 -4.37
C ARG A 107 -17.66 4.42 -3.98
N THR A 108 -18.03 4.48 -2.73
CA THR A 108 -19.01 5.47 -2.26
C THR A 108 -18.43 6.86 -2.10
N GLN A 109 -17.09 7.01 -2.29
CA GLN A 109 -16.39 8.30 -2.17
C GLN A 109 -16.62 8.97 -0.81
N HIS A 110 -16.78 8.16 0.21
CA HIS A 110 -17.14 8.57 1.56
C HIS A 110 -16.08 8.10 2.55
N GLY A 111 -15.79 8.92 3.54
CA GLY A 111 -14.85 8.57 4.59
C GLY A 111 -15.30 9.07 5.96
N PHE A 112 -14.73 8.48 6.99
CA PHE A 112 -15.06 8.73 8.38
C PHE A 112 -13.79 9.13 9.14
N VAL A 113 -13.98 10.02 10.11
CA VAL A 113 -12.94 10.37 11.09
C VAL A 113 -13.48 10.00 12.47
N PHE A 114 -12.80 9.05 13.10
CA PHE A 114 -13.12 8.57 14.45
C PHE A 114 -12.17 9.19 15.47
N ASP A 115 -12.62 9.25 16.72
CA ASP A 115 -11.73 9.36 17.86
C ASP A 115 -11.01 8.00 18.02
N ILE A 116 -9.67 7.98 18.03
CA ILE A 116 -8.93 6.72 18.06
C ILE A 116 -9.05 5.98 19.41
N ASP A 117 -9.40 6.70 20.47
CA ASP A 117 -9.61 6.11 21.80
C ASP A 117 -11.04 5.57 21.99
N ASP A 118 -12.01 6.07 21.19
CA ASP A 118 -13.40 5.62 21.18
C ASP A 118 -13.93 5.52 19.74
N LEU A 119 -13.86 4.35 19.15
CA LEU A 119 -14.29 4.08 17.77
C LEU A 119 -15.80 4.29 17.54
N ASN A 120 -16.63 4.38 18.61
CA ASN A 120 -18.05 4.70 18.47
C ASN A 120 -18.30 6.20 18.28
N LYS A 121 -17.28 7.02 18.50
CA LYS A 121 -17.35 8.47 18.30
C LYS A 121 -16.87 8.85 16.90
N VAL A 122 -17.82 8.91 15.95
CA VAL A 122 -17.59 9.51 14.63
C VAL A 122 -17.60 11.03 14.81
N GLU A 123 -16.45 11.65 14.59
CA GLU A 123 -16.31 13.10 14.76
C GLU A 123 -16.68 13.88 13.50
N ARG A 124 -16.42 13.27 12.34
CA ARG A 124 -16.65 13.91 11.04
C ARG A 124 -16.76 12.86 9.95
N GLU A 125 -17.59 13.15 8.97
CA GLU A 125 -17.62 12.49 7.68
C GLU A 125 -17.03 13.40 6.60
N PHE A 126 -16.49 12.83 5.53
CA PHE A 126 -15.91 13.59 4.43
C PHE A 126 -16.12 12.86 3.10
N SER A 127 -15.94 13.60 2.01
CA SER A 127 -16.01 13.02 0.66
C SER A 127 -14.70 13.26 -0.07
N TYR A 128 -14.35 12.33 -0.95
CA TYR A 128 -13.19 12.40 -1.83
C TYR A 128 -13.53 11.83 -3.21
N PRO A 129 -12.87 12.23 -4.29
CA PRO A 129 -13.13 11.70 -5.63
C PRO A 129 -12.50 10.33 -5.83
N GLY A 130 -13.12 9.49 -6.67
CA GLY A 130 -12.59 8.18 -7.05
C GLY A 130 -12.80 7.09 -6.01
N GLU A 131 -12.08 5.99 -6.16
CA GLU A 131 -12.07 4.89 -5.19
C GLU A 131 -11.09 5.18 -4.04
N GLY A 132 -11.28 4.55 -2.90
CA GLY A 132 -10.33 4.52 -1.81
C GLY A 132 -9.98 3.07 -1.51
N TRP A 133 -8.68 2.72 -1.46
CA TRP A 133 -8.20 1.38 -1.14
C TRP A 133 -7.34 1.42 0.13
N GLY A 134 -6.03 1.52 0.05
CA GLY A 134 -5.15 1.58 1.21
C GLY A 134 -4.83 2.98 1.68
N MET A 135 -4.52 3.15 2.95
CA MET A 135 -4.07 4.42 3.52
C MET A 135 -2.84 4.23 4.41
N THR A 136 -1.97 5.22 4.40
CA THR A 136 -0.91 5.41 5.40
C THR A 136 -0.60 6.90 5.55
N HIS A 137 0.38 7.28 6.35
CA HIS A 137 0.82 8.66 6.46
C HIS A 137 2.33 8.78 6.63
N ASN A 138 2.88 9.90 6.17
CA ASN A 138 4.18 10.41 6.63
C ASN A 138 3.96 11.57 7.61
N ASP A 139 5.03 12.28 7.98
CA ASP A 139 4.94 13.40 8.94
C ASP A 139 4.13 14.62 8.43
N LYS A 140 3.72 14.64 7.16
CA LYS A 140 3.13 15.82 6.50
C LYS A 140 1.78 15.54 5.83
N SER A 141 1.60 14.36 5.28
CA SER A 141 0.46 14.03 4.42
C SER A 141 -0.08 12.65 4.72
N LEU A 142 -1.38 12.46 4.50
CA LEU A 142 -1.95 11.14 4.35
C LEU A 142 -1.73 10.67 2.89
N LEU A 143 -1.52 9.40 2.72
CA LEU A 143 -1.33 8.74 1.44
C LEU A 143 -2.53 7.82 1.20
N LEU A 144 -3.09 7.84 0.00
CA LEU A 144 -4.28 7.07 -0.37
C LEU A 144 -4.08 6.41 -1.73
N SER A 145 -4.18 5.09 -1.78
CA SER A 145 -4.19 4.30 -3.01
C SER A 145 -5.62 4.10 -3.53
N ASP A 146 -5.75 3.68 -4.79
CA ASP A 146 -7.03 3.38 -5.44
C ASP A 146 -6.91 2.30 -6.53
N GLY A 147 -5.86 1.47 -6.45
CA GLY A 147 -5.57 0.42 -7.42
C GLY A 147 -4.89 0.91 -8.71
N THR A 148 -4.82 2.21 -8.93
CA THR A 148 -4.06 2.81 -10.03
C THR A 148 -2.57 2.94 -9.69
N PRO A 149 -1.70 3.34 -10.64
CA PRO A 149 -0.31 3.67 -10.32
C PRO A 149 -0.12 4.92 -9.47
N THR A 150 -1.18 5.65 -9.16
CA THR A 150 -1.12 6.93 -8.47
C THR A 150 -1.44 6.78 -6.99
N ILE A 151 -0.54 7.19 -6.11
CA ILE A 151 -0.81 7.36 -4.67
C ILE A 151 -1.10 8.84 -4.43
N ARG A 152 -2.32 9.15 -3.99
CA ARG A 152 -2.76 10.53 -3.71
C ARG A 152 -2.23 11.01 -2.36
N LEU A 153 -1.76 12.24 -2.31
CA LEU A 153 -1.37 12.91 -1.07
C LEU A 153 -2.51 13.81 -0.60
N LEU A 154 -2.94 13.63 0.65
CA LEU A 154 -4.02 14.42 1.23
C LEU A 154 -3.48 15.25 2.39
N ASP A 155 -4.01 16.47 2.54
CA ASP A 155 -3.78 17.28 3.74
C ASP A 155 -4.51 16.66 4.94
N PRO A 156 -3.85 16.38 6.06
CA PRO A 156 -4.44 15.64 7.17
C PRO A 156 -5.57 16.36 7.91
N GLN A 157 -5.69 17.69 7.76
CA GLN A 157 -6.72 18.49 8.43
C GLN A 157 -7.95 18.64 7.55
N THR A 158 -7.74 18.98 6.28
CA THR A 158 -8.82 19.25 5.33
C THR A 158 -9.28 18.01 4.58
N LEU A 159 -8.44 16.97 4.53
CA LEU A 159 -8.62 15.71 3.77
C LEU A 159 -8.75 15.95 2.26
N LYS A 160 -8.28 17.10 1.79
CA LYS A 160 -8.23 17.44 0.37
C LYS A 160 -6.92 17.00 -0.24
N GLN A 161 -6.96 16.58 -1.48
CA GLN A 161 -5.77 16.22 -2.23
C GLN A 161 -4.87 17.45 -2.45
N THR A 162 -3.58 17.28 -2.17
CA THR A 162 -2.54 18.31 -2.30
C THR A 162 -1.45 17.93 -3.30
N GLY A 163 -1.41 16.66 -3.70
CA GLY A 163 -0.40 16.15 -4.63
C GLY A 163 -0.65 14.68 -4.95
N ALA A 164 0.32 14.09 -5.65
CA ALA A 164 0.31 12.67 -5.99
C ALA A 164 1.73 12.14 -6.20
N ILE A 165 1.90 10.83 -6.07
CA ILE A 165 3.11 10.08 -6.41
C ILE A 165 2.75 9.10 -7.50
N GLU A 166 3.40 9.18 -8.66
CA GLU A 166 3.26 8.20 -9.74
C GLU A 166 4.23 7.05 -9.52
N VAL A 167 3.70 5.86 -9.29
CA VAL A 167 4.49 4.68 -8.95
C VAL A 167 4.91 3.92 -10.20
N THR A 168 6.21 3.61 -10.27
CA THR A 168 6.78 2.88 -11.38
C THR A 168 7.69 1.75 -10.92
N ALA A 169 7.70 0.65 -11.66
CA ALA A 169 8.67 -0.42 -11.54
C ALA A 169 9.46 -0.52 -12.85
N GLN A 170 10.80 -0.33 -12.78
CA GLN A 170 11.66 -0.31 -13.96
C GLN A 170 11.19 0.67 -15.05
N GLY A 171 10.64 1.83 -14.64
CA GLY A 171 10.15 2.86 -15.54
C GLY A 171 8.75 2.60 -16.13
N GLN A 172 8.09 1.50 -15.76
CA GLN A 172 6.71 1.22 -16.18
C GLN A 172 5.74 1.52 -15.04
N PRO A 173 4.55 2.09 -15.31
CA PRO A 173 3.53 2.32 -14.31
C PRO A 173 3.15 1.03 -13.57
N LEU A 174 3.10 1.07 -12.24
CA LEU A 174 2.72 -0.05 -11.39
C LEU A 174 1.30 0.13 -10.87
N ALA A 175 0.36 -0.62 -11.39
CA ALA A 175 -1.03 -0.67 -10.90
C ALA A 175 -1.25 -1.72 -9.81
N GLN A 176 -2.49 -1.83 -9.35
CA GLN A 176 -2.95 -2.75 -8.30
C GLN A 176 -2.36 -2.43 -6.92
N ILE A 177 -2.00 -1.18 -6.69
CA ILE A 177 -1.52 -0.69 -5.38
C ILE A 177 -2.71 -0.68 -4.44
N ASN A 178 -2.62 -1.46 -3.37
CA ASN A 178 -3.69 -1.63 -2.39
C ASN A 178 -3.28 -1.10 -1.01
N GLU A 179 -3.32 -1.93 0.01
CA GLU A 179 -3.03 -1.54 1.37
C GLU A 179 -1.60 -1.00 1.52
N LEU A 180 -1.45 0.05 2.35
CA LEU A 180 -0.23 0.86 2.45
C LEU A 180 0.26 0.96 3.89
N GLU A 181 1.59 0.96 4.07
CA GLU A 181 2.23 1.28 5.34
C GLU A 181 3.49 2.14 5.14
N TRP A 182 3.69 3.14 6.01
CA TRP A 182 4.88 4.00 6.01
C TRP A 182 5.95 3.44 6.93
N ILE A 183 7.07 2.96 6.37
CA ILE A 183 8.14 2.33 7.14
C ILE A 183 9.48 2.98 6.82
N LYS A 184 10.09 3.63 7.82
CA LYS A 184 11.46 4.18 7.74
C LYS A 184 11.71 5.07 6.50
N GLY A 185 10.69 5.84 6.09
CA GLY A 185 10.82 6.78 4.97
C GLY A 185 10.48 6.20 3.60
N GLU A 186 10.01 4.96 3.52
CA GLU A 186 9.52 4.31 2.31
C GLU A 186 8.03 3.95 2.46
N ILE A 187 7.34 3.80 1.33
CA ILE A 187 5.99 3.27 1.28
C ILE A 187 6.08 1.77 1.01
N TYR A 188 5.44 0.98 1.87
CA TYR A 188 5.20 -0.44 1.62
C TYR A 188 3.77 -0.59 1.13
N ALA A 189 3.58 -1.29 0.03
CA ALA A 189 2.28 -1.42 -0.62
C ALA A 189 1.98 -2.87 -0.99
N ASN A 190 0.85 -3.40 -0.53
CA ASN A 190 0.34 -4.66 -1.07
C ASN A 190 0.00 -4.49 -2.55
N LEU A 191 0.35 -5.46 -3.38
CA LEU A 191 -0.13 -5.56 -4.76
C LEU A 191 -1.28 -6.54 -4.83
N TRP A 192 -2.47 -6.04 -5.10
CA TRP A 192 -3.69 -6.84 -5.15
C TRP A 192 -3.55 -8.05 -6.08
N GLN A 193 -4.11 -9.20 -5.67
CA GLN A 193 -4.01 -10.50 -6.32
C GLN A 193 -2.59 -11.09 -6.44
N THR A 194 -1.63 -10.58 -5.67
CA THR A 194 -0.29 -11.16 -5.60
C THR A 194 0.08 -11.52 -4.16
N GLN A 195 1.22 -12.19 -3.99
CA GLN A 195 1.83 -12.44 -2.69
C GLN A 195 3.02 -11.48 -2.44
N ARG A 196 2.95 -10.27 -3.00
CA ARG A 196 4.06 -9.32 -2.98
C ARG A 196 3.67 -8.00 -2.35
N ILE A 197 4.67 -7.41 -1.69
CA ILE A 197 4.66 -6.03 -1.23
C ILE A 197 5.73 -5.29 -2.03
N ALA A 198 5.38 -4.11 -2.56
CA ALA A 198 6.33 -3.19 -3.16
C ALA A 198 6.90 -2.26 -2.08
N ARG A 199 8.22 -2.05 -2.06
CA ARG A 199 8.84 -0.92 -1.36
C ARG A 199 9.01 0.20 -2.37
N ILE A 200 8.55 1.40 -2.04
CA ILE A 200 8.47 2.52 -2.98
C ILE A 200 9.18 3.73 -2.36
N ASP A 201 10.09 4.33 -3.09
CA ASP A 201 10.67 5.62 -2.72
C ASP A 201 9.63 6.74 -2.95
N PRO A 202 9.16 7.44 -1.90
CA PRO A 202 8.13 8.46 -2.04
C PRO A 202 8.57 9.70 -2.81
N LYS A 203 9.88 9.91 -3.00
CA LYS A 203 10.41 11.07 -3.74
C LYS A 203 10.36 10.87 -5.24
N THR A 204 10.60 9.64 -5.69
CA THR A 204 10.69 9.29 -7.11
C THR A 204 9.49 8.50 -7.62
N GLY A 205 8.71 7.88 -6.72
CA GLY A 205 7.69 6.90 -7.06
C GLY A 205 8.27 5.56 -7.54
N GLY A 206 9.59 5.41 -7.57
CA GLY A 206 10.24 4.19 -8.03
C GLY A 206 10.16 3.06 -7.02
N VAL A 207 9.86 1.84 -7.48
CA VAL A 207 9.97 0.63 -6.66
C VAL A 207 11.44 0.35 -6.39
N THR A 208 11.82 0.33 -5.12
CA THR A 208 13.20 0.10 -4.64
C THR A 208 13.46 -1.37 -4.34
N ALA A 209 12.43 -2.12 -3.96
CA ALA A 209 12.50 -3.55 -3.69
C ALA A 209 11.12 -4.20 -3.76
N TRP A 210 11.13 -5.51 -3.97
CA TRP A 210 9.98 -6.40 -3.76
C TRP A 210 10.17 -7.17 -2.46
N ILE A 211 9.09 -7.47 -1.77
CA ILE A 211 9.03 -8.46 -0.71
C ILE A 211 8.13 -9.58 -1.21
N ASP A 212 8.66 -10.78 -1.33
CA ASP A 212 7.92 -11.95 -1.79
C ASP A 212 7.51 -12.79 -0.58
N LEU A 213 6.22 -12.82 -0.29
CA LEU A 213 5.61 -13.54 0.81
C LEU A 213 4.96 -14.87 0.37
N THR A 214 5.35 -15.39 -0.81
CA THR A 214 4.87 -16.68 -1.30
C THR A 214 5.14 -17.78 -0.27
N GLY A 215 4.09 -18.50 0.10
CA GLY A 215 4.16 -19.59 1.07
C GLY A 215 4.01 -19.16 2.54
N LEU A 216 3.85 -17.85 2.84
CA LEU A 216 3.65 -17.39 4.21
C LEU A 216 2.39 -18.00 4.86
N LEU A 217 1.25 -17.97 4.17
CA LEU A 217 0.10 -18.79 4.50
C LEU A 217 0.16 -20.07 3.69
N SER A 218 0.24 -21.22 4.37
CA SER A 218 0.32 -22.52 3.70
C SER A 218 -0.93 -22.78 2.84
N HIS A 219 -0.81 -23.63 1.82
CA HIS A 219 -1.93 -24.00 0.98
C HIS A 219 -3.06 -24.66 1.80
N ALA A 220 -2.69 -25.54 2.73
CA ALA A 220 -3.64 -26.22 3.61
C ALA A 220 -4.40 -25.26 4.52
N ASP A 221 -3.69 -24.26 5.12
CA ASP A 221 -4.33 -23.24 5.96
C ASP A 221 -5.23 -22.31 5.13
N ARG A 222 -4.80 -21.97 3.91
CA ARG A 222 -5.60 -21.17 2.97
C ARG A 222 -6.91 -21.86 2.61
N GLU A 223 -6.88 -23.13 2.25
CA GLU A 223 -8.09 -23.91 1.94
C GLU A 223 -8.98 -24.09 3.17
N ALA A 224 -8.40 -24.48 4.32
CA ALA A 224 -9.15 -24.71 5.55
C ALA A 224 -9.81 -23.42 6.11
N ALA A 225 -9.25 -22.26 5.84
CA ALA A 225 -9.79 -20.97 6.27
C ALA A 225 -10.74 -20.35 5.24
N GLY A 226 -10.74 -20.80 3.97
CA GLY A 226 -11.34 -20.06 2.86
C GLY A 226 -10.66 -18.72 2.63
N ALA A 227 -9.35 -18.65 2.92
CA ALA A 227 -8.57 -17.41 2.90
C ALA A 227 -8.40 -16.87 1.48
N ASP A 228 -8.53 -15.56 1.34
CA ASP A 228 -8.35 -14.82 0.10
C ASP A 228 -6.94 -14.20 0.03
N VAL A 229 -6.76 -13.09 -0.63
CA VAL A 229 -5.46 -12.48 -0.94
C VAL A 229 -4.75 -11.93 0.29
N LEU A 230 -3.42 -11.85 0.21
CA LEU A 230 -2.57 -11.06 1.09
C LEU A 230 -3.03 -9.60 1.05
N ASN A 231 -3.35 -9.03 2.21
CA ASN A 231 -3.70 -7.63 2.38
C ASN A 231 -3.63 -7.24 3.85
N GLY A 232 -2.91 -6.17 4.15
CA GLY A 232 -2.70 -5.65 5.51
C GLY A 232 -1.23 -5.72 5.92
N ILE A 233 -0.65 -4.54 6.14
CA ILE A 233 0.70 -4.30 6.62
C ILE A 233 0.58 -3.41 7.84
N ALA A 234 1.28 -3.73 8.91
CA ALA A 234 1.35 -2.86 10.07
C ALA A 234 2.78 -2.84 10.62
N TYR A 235 3.21 -1.71 11.15
CA TYR A 235 4.57 -1.55 11.62
C TYR A 235 4.65 -0.90 13.01
N ASP A 236 5.33 -1.57 13.93
CA ASP A 236 5.69 -1.00 15.22
C ASP A 236 7.05 -0.30 15.13
N ALA A 237 7.03 1.00 14.93
CA ALA A 237 8.25 1.81 14.83
C ALA A 237 9.06 1.87 16.13
N LYS A 238 8.46 1.59 17.30
CA LYS A 238 9.15 1.60 18.60
C LYS A 238 10.07 0.39 18.78
N THR A 239 9.66 -0.77 18.26
CA THR A 239 10.37 -2.04 18.44
C THR A 239 10.82 -2.68 17.14
N ASP A 240 10.64 -1.99 16.00
CA ASP A 240 11.03 -2.43 14.65
C ASP A 240 10.40 -3.76 14.24
N ARG A 241 9.08 -3.91 14.47
CA ARG A 241 8.34 -5.12 14.13
C ARG A 241 7.41 -4.89 12.96
N LEU A 242 7.46 -5.79 12.00
CA LEU A 242 6.62 -5.78 10.81
C LEU A 242 5.58 -6.90 10.90
N PHE A 243 4.31 -6.54 10.71
CA PHE A 243 3.18 -7.47 10.73
C PHE A 243 2.51 -7.49 9.37
N VAL A 244 2.08 -8.68 8.95
CA VAL A 244 1.33 -8.86 7.71
C VAL A 244 0.22 -9.88 7.91
N THR A 245 -0.88 -9.69 7.19
CA THR A 245 -2.03 -10.60 7.17
C THR A 245 -2.70 -10.62 5.80
N GLY A 246 -3.92 -11.13 5.71
CA GLY A 246 -4.72 -11.14 4.49
C GLY A 246 -6.21 -11.33 4.77
N LYS A 247 -7.00 -11.18 3.72
CA LYS A 247 -8.45 -11.32 3.75
C LYS A 247 -8.85 -12.73 4.16
N TYR A 248 -9.60 -12.86 5.27
CA TYR A 248 -9.99 -14.13 5.87
C TYR A 248 -8.82 -15.01 6.35
N TRP A 249 -7.63 -14.43 6.52
CA TRP A 249 -6.50 -15.20 7.04
C TRP A 249 -6.70 -15.52 8.52
N PRO A 250 -6.31 -16.73 8.96
CA PRO A 250 -6.44 -17.14 10.37
C PRO A 250 -5.37 -16.52 11.29
N ASN A 251 -4.35 -15.88 10.70
CA ASN A 251 -3.19 -15.41 11.41
C ASN A 251 -2.73 -14.03 10.96
N VAL A 252 -2.19 -13.25 11.89
CA VAL A 252 -1.25 -12.16 11.64
C VAL A 252 0.15 -12.70 11.86
N PHE A 253 1.05 -12.47 10.92
CA PHE A 253 2.44 -12.89 10.98
C PHE A 253 3.34 -11.70 11.31
N GLU A 254 4.14 -11.83 12.37
CA GLU A 254 5.30 -10.96 12.57
C GLU A 254 6.45 -11.53 11.77
N ILE A 255 7.01 -10.73 10.87
CA ILE A 255 8.07 -11.16 9.96
C ILE A 255 9.30 -10.27 10.07
N ARG A 256 10.45 -10.85 9.74
CA ARG A 256 11.70 -10.13 9.50
C ARG A 256 12.09 -10.29 8.04
N LEU A 257 12.45 -9.19 7.39
CA LEU A 257 12.88 -9.21 6.00
C LEU A 257 14.31 -9.76 5.89
N VAL A 258 14.50 -10.65 4.92
CA VAL A 258 15.81 -11.22 4.57
C VAL A 258 16.24 -10.66 3.22
N ALA A 259 17.33 -9.92 3.21
CA ALA A 259 17.87 -9.33 1.99
C ALA A 259 18.28 -10.42 0.99
N PRO A 260 18.15 -10.16 -0.32
CA PRO A 260 18.69 -11.08 -1.33
C PRO A 260 20.21 -11.25 -1.15
N ALA A 261 20.72 -12.44 -1.47
CA ALA A 261 22.15 -12.66 -1.48
C ALA A 261 22.83 -11.66 -2.44
N ALA A 262 23.98 -11.13 -2.04
CA ALA A 262 24.75 -10.26 -2.92
C ALA A 262 25.05 -11.00 -4.24
N PRO A 263 24.94 -10.34 -5.39
CA PRO A 263 25.36 -10.96 -6.66
C PRO A 263 26.83 -11.37 -6.54
N LYS A 264 27.12 -12.62 -6.90
CA LYS A 264 28.48 -13.16 -6.94
C LYS A 264 29.30 -12.52 -8.05
#